data_f94b89f5eabfe02f58a426109044da8b
#
_entry.id   f94b89f5eabfe02f58a426109044da8b
#
_cell.length_a   1.000
_cell.length_b   1.000
_cell.length_c   1.000
_cell.angle_alpha   90.00
_cell.angle_beta   90.00
_cell.angle_gamma   90.00
#
_symmetry.space_group_name_H-M   'P 1'
#
loop_
_entity.id
_entity.type
_entity.pdbx_description
1 polymer ?
#
loop_
_entity_poly.entity_id
_entity_poly.type
_entity_poly.pdbx_seq_one_letter_code
_entity_poly.pdbx_strand_id
1 'polypeptide(L)'
;MSQNDRREMLKTGAVATLGAIAGCALPGSAGSDMKTLFPVGVTVIPVVGSADLFPVRRIYCVGRNYAAHAREMGSDPTREPPFFFQKPTDAIQFVPLNTVADHPYPSLTKNYHYEVELVAALNKGGRDIPINKALEHVYGYAIGLDMTRRDLQRAMGDQKKPWEIGKSFDKSAPIGPLHPVGQVGHFEKGAIWLKVNGTIKQNANLNQMIWSVAEQISKISEAFELMPGDIIYSGTPENVGPVVKGDVIACHIDKLPDLSVKIV
;
A
#
# COMPACT_ATOMS: atom_id res chain seq x y z
N MET A 1 43.65 38.64 -21.97
CA MET A 1 42.47 39.01 -21.15
C MET A 1 42.83 38.82 -19.70
N SER A 2 42.94 39.93 -18.96
CA SER A 2 43.46 39.95 -17.61
C SER A 2 42.37 39.59 -16.57
N GLN A 3 42.79 39.16 -15.39
CA GLN A 3 41.91 38.78 -14.27
C GLN A 3 40.98 39.91 -13.76
N ASN A 4 41.11 41.11 -14.25
CA ASN A 4 40.28 42.26 -13.88
C ASN A 4 38.94 42.35 -14.65
N ASP A 5 38.83 41.74 -15.83
CA ASP A 5 37.61 41.79 -16.62
C ASP A 5 36.46 40.88 -16.10
N ARG A 6 36.77 39.98 -15.18
CA ARG A 6 35.76 39.09 -14.57
C ARG A 6 35.04 39.69 -13.34
N ARG A 7 35.50 40.82 -12.81
CA ARG A 7 34.93 41.43 -11.59
C ARG A 7 33.88 42.50 -11.85
N GLU A 8 33.78 43.02 -13.07
CA GLU A 8 32.77 44.06 -13.38
C GLU A 8 31.46 43.52 -13.93
N MET A 9 31.38 42.24 -14.35
CA MET A 9 30.16 41.63 -14.85
C MET A 9 29.17 41.19 -13.76
N LEU A 10 29.48 41.41 -12.48
CA LEU A 10 28.64 40.97 -11.34
C LEU A 10 27.91 42.12 -10.60
N LYS A 11 27.85 43.33 -11.19
CA LYS A 11 27.25 44.49 -10.48
C LYS A 11 25.91 44.99 -11.03
N THR A 12 25.28 44.28 -11.94
CA THR A 12 23.89 44.61 -12.39
C THR A 12 23.04 43.33 -12.46
N GLY A 13 22.90 42.68 -11.36
CA GLY A 13 21.90 41.60 -11.18
C GLY A 13 20.83 42.09 -10.21
N ALA A 14 19.62 42.29 -10.70
CA ALA A 14 18.47 42.56 -9.90
C ALA A 14 18.38 41.54 -8.74
N VAL A 15 18.38 42.02 -7.52
CA VAL A 15 18.07 41.23 -6.33
C VAL A 15 16.59 40.88 -6.42
N ALA A 16 16.27 39.75 -7.05
CA ALA A 16 15.01 39.09 -6.81
C ALA A 16 15.08 38.53 -5.40
N THR A 17 14.37 39.15 -4.48
CA THR A 17 14.10 38.58 -3.13
C THR A 17 13.43 37.24 -3.33
N LEU A 18 14.23 36.18 -3.22
CA LEU A 18 13.69 34.85 -2.96
C LEU A 18 13.05 34.90 -1.57
N GLY A 19 11.74 35.14 -1.57
CA GLY A 19 10.93 34.89 -0.40
C GLY A 19 11.16 33.44 0.04
N ALA A 20 11.53 33.26 1.29
CA ALA A 20 11.62 31.96 1.92
C ALA A 20 10.30 31.23 1.66
N ILE A 21 10.34 30.18 0.84
CA ILE A 21 9.25 29.23 0.74
C ILE A 21 9.30 28.44 2.05
N ALA A 22 8.61 28.97 3.07
CA ALA A 22 8.30 28.22 4.26
C ALA A 22 7.63 26.93 3.80
N GLY A 23 8.11 25.79 4.30
CA GLY A 23 7.63 24.48 3.92
C GLY A 23 6.12 24.44 3.89
N CYS A 24 5.54 24.20 2.71
CA CYS A 24 4.11 24.11 2.51
C CYS A 24 3.58 22.83 3.21
N ALA A 25 3.26 22.97 4.49
CA ALA A 25 2.14 22.22 5.00
C ALA A 25 0.90 22.84 4.34
N LEU A 26 0.35 22.18 3.33
CA LEU A 26 -0.94 22.56 2.77
C LEU A 26 -1.97 22.38 3.88
N PRO A 27 -2.66 23.42 4.35
CA PRO A 27 -3.78 23.25 5.24
C PRO A 27 -4.84 22.41 4.51
N GLY A 28 -5.44 21.49 5.22
CA GLY A 28 -6.60 20.75 4.72
C GLY A 28 -7.65 21.72 4.20
N SER A 29 -8.17 21.46 3.01
CA SER A 29 -9.16 22.28 2.28
C SER A 29 -8.61 23.56 1.64
N ALA A 30 -7.59 23.49 0.80
CA ALA A 30 -7.44 24.48 -0.24
C ALA A 30 -8.41 24.14 -1.36
N GLY A 31 -9.56 24.80 -1.38
CA GLY A 31 -10.50 24.74 -2.48
C GLY A 31 -9.83 25.16 -3.79
N SER A 32 -10.22 24.53 -4.80
CA SER A 32 -10.41 24.80 -6.23
C SER A 32 -9.58 25.85 -7.02
N ASP A 33 -8.69 26.64 -6.44
CA ASP A 33 -8.04 27.75 -7.16
C ASP A 33 -6.54 27.55 -7.45
N MET A 34 -5.97 26.40 -7.08
CA MET A 34 -4.59 26.13 -7.41
C MET A 34 -4.46 25.68 -8.86
N LYS A 35 -3.93 26.56 -9.72
CA LYS A 35 -3.71 26.26 -11.13
C LYS A 35 -2.44 25.44 -11.30
N THR A 36 -2.60 24.16 -11.61
CA THR A 36 -1.48 23.27 -11.94
C THR A 36 -1.17 23.30 -13.43
N LEU A 37 0.05 22.94 -13.83
CA LEU A 37 0.44 22.88 -15.25
C LEU A 37 -0.40 21.86 -16.03
N PHE A 38 -0.75 20.75 -15.37
CA PHE A 38 -1.63 19.71 -15.89
C PHE A 38 -2.35 19.03 -14.72
N PRO A 39 -3.55 18.48 -14.91
CA PRO A 39 -4.27 17.77 -13.86
C PRO A 39 -3.60 16.44 -13.58
N VAL A 40 -3.46 16.09 -12.29
CA VAL A 40 -3.12 14.73 -11.85
C VAL A 40 -4.35 14.14 -11.15
N GLY A 41 -4.80 12.99 -11.63
CA GLY A 41 -5.95 12.31 -11.06
C GLY A 41 -5.68 11.85 -9.62
N VAL A 42 -6.67 11.96 -8.75
CA VAL A 42 -6.64 11.37 -7.42
C VAL A 42 -7.05 9.90 -7.54
N THR A 43 -6.21 8.99 -7.06
CA THR A 43 -6.58 7.58 -6.93
C THR A 43 -7.64 7.43 -5.86
N VAL A 44 -8.74 6.75 -6.19
CA VAL A 44 -9.87 6.57 -5.27
C VAL A 44 -10.32 5.12 -5.19
N ILE A 45 -10.89 4.73 -4.05
CA ILE A 45 -11.50 3.41 -3.83
C ILE A 45 -12.98 3.63 -3.50
N PRO A 46 -13.92 2.93 -4.18
CA PRO A 46 -15.33 2.94 -3.83
C PRO A 46 -15.58 2.45 -2.40
N VAL A 47 -16.59 3.04 -1.75
CA VAL A 47 -17.01 2.68 -0.40
C VAL A 47 -18.38 2.01 -0.45
N VAL A 48 -18.50 0.83 0.17
CA VAL A 48 -19.78 0.10 0.21
C VAL A 48 -20.82 0.88 1.02
N GLY A 49 -21.98 1.09 0.39
CA GLY A 49 -23.10 1.83 1.01
C GLY A 49 -22.92 3.35 1.00
N SER A 50 -21.97 3.88 0.24
CA SER A 50 -21.78 5.33 0.06
C SER A 50 -21.65 5.69 -1.42
N ALA A 51 -22.08 6.90 -1.77
CA ALA A 51 -21.75 7.52 -3.06
C ALA A 51 -20.37 8.18 -3.05
N ASP A 52 -19.80 8.42 -1.86
CA ASP A 52 -18.48 9.02 -1.71
C ASP A 52 -17.39 8.00 -1.99
N LEU A 53 -16.28 8.50 -2.55
CA LEU A 53 -15.09 7.71 -2.84
C LEU A 53 -14.01 8.01 -1.80
N PHE A 54 -13.28 7.00 -1.39
CA PHE A 54 -12.14 7.15 -0.47
C PHE A 54 -10.89 7.55 -1.26
N PRO A 55 -10.30 8.74 -1.03
CA PRO A 55 -9.09 9.18 -1.72
C PRO A 55 -7.86 8.49 -1.11
N VAL A 56 -7.01 7.90 -1.94
CA VAL A 56 -5.78 7.24 -1.49
C VAL A 56 -4.62 8.23 -1.50
N ARG A 57 -3.98 8.39 -0.32
CA ARG A 57 -2.82 9.28 -0.15
C ARG A 57 -1.50 8.54 -0.19
N ARG A 58 -1.35 7.48 0.60
CA ARG A 58 -0.16 6.61 0.62
C ARG A 58 -0.58 5.17 0.82
N ILE A 59 0.21 4.25 0.27
CA ILE A 59 0.05 2.82 0.46
C ILE A 59 1.25 2.31 1.24
N TYR A 60 1.04 1.97 2.50
CA TYR A 60 2.03 1.28 3.33
C TYR A 60 1.81 -0.23 3.22
N CYS A 61 2.88 -0.99 3.16
CA CYS A 61 2.86 -2.45 3.16
C CYS A 61 3.75 -2.97 4.27
N VAL A 62 3.26 -3.95 5.03
CA VAL A 62 3.98 -4.54 6.16
C VAL A 62 4.61 -5.86 5.71
N GLY A 63 5.93 -5.90 5.66
CA GLY A 63 6.64 -7.11 5.24
C GLY A 63 6.67 -8.19 6.32
N ARG A 64 6.47 -9.47 5.90
CA ARG A 64 6.67 -10.67 6.72
C ARG A 64 5.88 -10.70 8.03
N ASN A 65 4.63 -10.29 7.99
CA ASN A 65 3.79 -10.14 9.17
C ASN A 65 3.05 -11.41 9.63
N TYR A 66 3.30 -12.56 9.02
CA TYR A 66 2.83 -13.87 9.49
C TYR A 66 4.04 -14.76 9.79
N ALA A 67 4.03 -15.43 10.96
CA ALA A 67 5.20 -16.18 11.42
C ALA A 67 5.61 -17.30 10.45
N ALA A 68 4.65 -17.99 9.86
CA ALA A 68 4.91 -19.04 8.87
C ALA A 68 5.48 -18.45 7.57
N HIS A 69 4.92 -17.33 7.08
CA HIS A 69 5.45 -16.61 5.93
C HIS A 69 6.86 -16.04 6.18
N ALA A 70 7.14 -15.53 7.37
CA ALA A 70 8.49 -15.08 7.73
C ALA A 70 9.53 -16.21 7.61
N ARG A 71 9.19 -17.42 8.08
CA ARG A 71 10.06 -18.60 7.92
C ARG A 71 10.22 -19.02 6.46
N GLU A 72 9.14 -19.04 5.68
CA GLU A 72 9.14 -19.30 4.24
C GLU A 72 10.11 -18.38 3.50
N MET A 73 10.19 -17.11 3.93
CA MET A 73 11.08 -16.09 3.37
C MET A 73 12.48 -16.07 3.99
N GLY A 74 12.82 -17.05 4.84
CA GLY A 74 14.14 -17.20 5.46
C GLY A 74 14.42 -16.22 6.60
N SER A 75 13.37 -15.70 7.26
CA SER A 75 13.49 -14.82 8.43
C SER A 75 13.11 -15.54 9.72
N ASP A 76 13.65 -15.06 10.84
CA ASP A 76 13.20 -15.47 12.15
C ASP A 76 11.84 -14.84 12.47
N PRO A 77 10.80 -15.63 12.81
CA PRO A 77 9.50 -15.10 13.19
C PRO A 77 9.46 -14.56 14.62
N THR A 78 10.55 -14.62 15.39
CA THR A 78 10.64 -13.90 16.65
C THR A 78 10.35 -12.43 16.36
N ARG A 79 9.57 -11.79 17.22
CA ARG A 79 8.95 -10.49 17.02
C ARG A 79 9.96 -9.36 16.81
N GLU A 80 10.68 -9.42 15.67
CA GLU A 80 11.53 -8.31 15.20
C GLU A 80 10.67 -7.06 14.97
N PRO A 81 11.24 -5.86 15.08
CA PRO A 81 10.53 -4.65 14.68
C PRO A 81 9.97 -4.78 13.26
N PRO A 82 8.71 -4.38 13.01
CA PRO A 82 8.13 -4.50 11.68
C PRO A 82 8.89 -3.59 10.72
N PHE A 83 9.07 -4.06 9.49
CA PHE A 83 9.58 -3.20 8.43
C PHE A 83 8.50 -2.92 7.40
N PHE A 84 8.62 -1.76 6.76
CA PHE A 84 7.63 -1.23 5.86
C PHE A 84 8.25 -0.91 4.51
N PHE A 85 7.47 -1.08 3.46
CA PHE A 85 7.73 -0.53 2.14
C PHE A 85 6.45 0.15 1.63
N GLN A 86 6.55 0.86 0.51
CA GLN A 86 5.41 1.57 -0.03
C GLN A 86 5.17 1.14 -1.48
N LYS A 87 3.90 1.25 -1.90
CA LYS A 87 3.52 1.26 -3.30
C LYS A 87 3.05 2.67 -3.67
N PRO A 88 3.28 3.14 -4.91
CA PRO A 88 2.70 4.39 -5.37
C PRO A 88 1.16 4.26 -5.44
N THR A 89 0.45 5.36 -5.36
CA THR A 89 -1.03 5.35 -5.33
C THR A 89 -1.63 4.84 -6.63
N ASP A 90 -0.98 5.05 -7.75
CA ASP A 90 -1.35 4.54 -9.09
C ASP A 90 -1.06 3.05 -9.30
N ALA A 91 -0.41 2.39 -8.33
CA ALA A 91 -0.35 0.92 -8.29
C ALA A 91 -1.71 0.27 -8.01
N ILE A 92 -2.70 1.02 -7.53
CA ILE A 92 -4.05 0.52 -7.25
C ILE A 92 -4.73 0.07 -8.55
N GLN A 93 -5.28 -1.14 -8.49
CA GLN A 93 -6.28 -1.62 -9.43
C GLN A 93 -7.56 -1.92 -8.65
N PHE A 94 -8.59 -1.12 -8.84
CA PHE A 94 -9.89 -1.42 -8.24
C PHE A 94 -10.51 -2.65 -8.90
N VAL A 95 -11.00 -3.58 -8.06
CA VAL A 95 -11.70 -4.80 -8.44
C VAL A 95 -13.15 -4.70 -7.97
N PRO A 96 -14.13 -4.55 -8.88
CA PRO A 96 -15.53 -4.45 -8.50
C PRO A 96 -16.05 -5.75 -7.87
N LEU A 97 -17.05 -5.63 -6.97
CA LEU A 97 -17.72 -6.79 -6.36
C LEU A 97 -18.37 -7.70 -7.43
N ASN A 98 -18.39 -8.99 -7.14
CA ASN A 98 -19.04 -10.01 -8.00
C ASN A 98 -18.51 -10.06 -9.43
N THR A 99 -17.28 -9.63 -9.65
CA THR A 99 -16.60 -9.70 -10.94
C THR A 99 -15.30 -10.47 -10.85
N VAL A 100 -14.83 -10.99 -11.97
CA VAL A 100 -13.44 -11.45 -12.15
C VAL A 100 -12.77 -10.43 -13.04
N ALA A 101 -11.99 -9.50 -12.44
CA ALA A 101 -11.36 -8.44 -13.19
C ALA A 101 -10.08 -8.93 -13.90
N ASP A 102 -9.86 -8.47 -15.12
CA ASP A 102 -8.60 -8.73 -15.83
C ASP A 102 -7.44 -8.03 -15.13
N HIS A 103 -6.39 -8.79 -14.81
CA HIS A 103 -5.18 -8.31 -14.17
C HIS A 103 -3.96 -8.60 -15.07
N PRO A 104 -3.25 -7.57 -15.56
CA PRO A 104 -2.17 -7.79 -16.50
C PRO A 104 -0.98 -8.48 -15.86
N TYR A 105 -0.42 -9.48 -16.56
CA TYR A 105 0.88 -10.02 -16.20
C TYR A 105 1.95 -8.96 -16.45
N PRO A 106 2.74 -8.54 -15.44
CA PRO A 106 3.64 -7.42 -15.59
C PRO A 106 4.86 -7.76 -16.43
N SER A 107 5.48 -6.74 -17.04
CA SER A 107 6.78 -6.87 -17.71
C SER A 107 7.91 -7.21 -16.73
N LEU A 108 9.08 -7.55 -17.25
CA LEU A 108 10.35 -7.73 -16.55
C LEU A 108 10.41 -8.89 -15.54
N THR A 109 9.36 -9.70 -15.37
CA THR A 109 9.37 -10.84 -14.47
C THR A 109 8.97 -12.13 -15.19
N LYS A 110 9.52 -13.23 -14.71
CA LYS A 110 9.08 -14.61 -15.03
C LYS A 110 8.57 -15.36 -13.80
N ASN A 111 8.45 -14.66 -12.67
CA ASN A 111 8.05 -15.24 -11.40
C ASN A 111 7.13 -14.25 -10.66
N TYR A 112 5.87 -14.19 -11.10
CA TYR A 112 4.85 -13.27 -10.61
C TYR A 112 4.02 -13.93 -9.52
N HIS A 113 4.07 -13.40 -8.29
CA HIS A 113 3.45 -13.98 -7.10
C HIS A 113 2.25 -13.19 -6.62
N TYR A 114 1.30 -13.94 -6.07
CA TYR A 114 0.16 -13.41 -5.28
C TYR A 114 0.51 -13.33 -3.80
N GLU A 115 -0.11 -12.39 -3.11
CA GLU A 115 -0.08 -12.22 -1.64
C GLU A 115 -1.43 -11.61 -1.21
N VAL A 116 -2.35 -12.43 -0.62
CA VAL A 116 -3.63 -11.91 -0.11
C VAL A 116 -3.43 -11.22 1.22
N GLU A 117 -4.05 -10.05 1.39
CA GLU A 117 -3.89 -9.21 2.57
C GLU A 117 -5.19 -8.52 3.00
N LEU A 118 -5.38 -8.36 4.32
CA LEU A 118 -6.32 -7.39 4.85
C LEU A 118 -5.74 -5.99 4.63
N VAL A 119 -6.55 -5.08 4.09
CA VAL A 119 -6.18 -3.68 3.93
C VAL A 119 -6.97 -2.82 4.90
N ALA A 120 -6.29 -2.02 5.72
CA ALA A 120 -6.90 -1.04 6.59
C ALA A 120 -6.76 0.37 6.00
N ALA A 121 -7.87 1.11 5.90
CA ALA A 121 -7.91 2.48 5.38
C ALA A 121 -8.13 3.48 6.51
N LEU A 122 -7.36 4.58 6.54
CA LEU A 122 -7.36 5.54 7.62
C LEU A 122 -8.10 6.84 7.24
N ASN A 123 -8.99 7.32 8.13
CA ASN A 123 -9.64 8.62 8.00
C ASN A 123 -9.18 9.66 9.04
N LYS A 124 -8.25 9.28 9.90
CA LYS A 124 -7.58 10.17 10.85
C LYS A 124 -6.08 9.98 10.74
N GLY A 125 -5.34 11.05 10.91
CA GLY A 125 -3.88 11.04 10.92
C GLY A 125 -3.30 11.22 12.33
N GLY A 126 -1.98 11.26 12.40
CA GLY A 126 -1.22 11.49 13.64
C GLY A 126 0.20 10.97 13.58
N ARG A 127 0.97 11.34 14.60
CA ARG A 127 2.28 10.78 14.92
C ARG A 127 2.23 10.12 16.29
N ASP A 128 3.11 9.15 16.51
CA ASP A 128 3.26 8.45 17.80
C ASP A 128 1.91 7.98 18.37
N ILE A 129 1.05 7.43 17.51
CA ILE A 129 -0.29 7.01 17.87
C ILE A 129 -0.21 5.83 18.84
N PRO A 130 -0.75 5.96 20.08
CA PRO A 130 -0.71 4.85 21.02
C PRO A 130 -1.59 3.69 20.55
N ILE A 131 -1.12 2.45 20.78
CA ILE A 131 -1.78 1.23 20.30
C ILE A 131 -3.27 1.18 20.68
N ASN A 132 -3.60 1.57 21.92
CA ASN A 132 -4.99 1.56 22.41
C ASN A 132 -5.90 2.63 21.76
N LYS A 133 -5.35 3.52 20.94
CA LYS A 133 -6.06 4.53 20.16
C LYS A 133 -5.99 4.28 18.65
N ALA A 134 -5.15 3.37 18.22
CA ALA A 134 -4.83 3.17 16.82
C ALA A 134 -6.06 2.80 15.97
N LEU A 135 -6.94 1.95 16.45
CA LEU A 135 -8.14 1.54 15.72
C LEU A 135 -9.16 2.67 15.54
N GLU A 136 -9.13 3.73 16.36
CA GLU A 136 -9.98 4.92 16.16
C GLU A 136 -9.62 5.70 14.86
N HIS A 137 -8.48 5.40 14.25
CA HIS A 137 -8.02 6.00 13.00
C HIS A 137 -8.50 5.23 11.76
N VAL A 138 -9.04 4.02 11.93
CA VAL A 138 -9.48 3.17 10.82
C VAL A 138 -10.89 3.57 10.38
N TYR A 139 -11.02 3.92 9.11
CA TYR A 139 -12.29 4.15 8.43
C TYR A 139 -12.99 2.86 8.04
N GLY A 140 -12.23 1.91 7.48
CA GLY A 140 -12.77 0.68 6.95
C GLY A 140 -11.69 -0.29 6.47
N TYR A 141 -12.14 -1.41 5.93
CA TYR A 141 -11.29 -2.51 5.49
C TYR A 141 -11.66 -2.97 4.09
N ALA A 142 -10.68 -3.57 3.39
CA ALA A 142 -10.87 -4.22 2.11
C ALA A 142 -10.01 -5.48 2.02
N ILE A 143 -10.29 -6.33 1.02
CA ILE A 143 -9.36 -7.37 0.56
C ILE A 143 -8.44 -6.74 -0.47
N GLY A 144 -7.13 -6.96 -0.33
CA GLY A 144 -6.13 -6.55 -1.30
C GLY A 144 -5.19 -7.67 -1.69
N LEU A 145 -4.47 -7.46 -2.79
CA LEU A 145 -3.38 -8.30 -3.25
C LEU A 145 -2.10 -7.46 -3.31
N ASP A 146 -1.04 -7.86 -2.58
CA ASP A 146 0.30 -7.30 -2.74
C ASP A 146 1.06 -8.09 -3.80
N MET A 147 0.73 -7.80 -5.07
CA MET A 147 1.31 -8.51 -6.21
C MET A 147 2.80 -8.20 -6.34
N THR A 148 3.59 -9.26 -6.59
CA THR A 148 5.04 -9.21 -6.46
C THR A 148 5.76 -9.81 -7.66
N ARG A 149 6.68 -9.05 -8.28
CA ARG A 149 7.70 -9.58 -9.19
C ARG A 149 8.80 -10.23 -8.33
N ARG A 150 8.60 -11.51 -7.97
CA ARG A 150 9.38 -12.19 -6.93
C ARG A 150 10.86 -12.33 -7.25
N ASP A 151 11.19 -12.59 -8.49
CA ASP A 151 12.57 -12.66 -8.99
C ASP A 151 13.30 -11.31 -8.79
N LEU A 152 12.64 -10.19 -9.14
CA LEU A 152 13.23 -8.87 -8.98
C LEU A 152 13.33 -8.45 -7.51
N GLN A 153 12.30 -8.74 -6.71
CA GLN A 153 12.35 -8.48 -5.27
C GLN A 153 13.51 -9.22 -4.60
N ARG A 154 13.69 -10.53 -4.90
CA ARG A 154 14.79 -11.32 -4.35
C ARG A 154 16.15 -10.77 -4.80
N ALA A 155 16.32 -10.52 -6.10
CA ALA A 155 17.55 -9.97 -6.63
C ALA A 155 17.96 -8.63 -5.99
N MET A 156 16.99 -7.79 -5.64
CA MET A 156 17.25 -6.54 -4.90
C MET A 156 17.60 -6.84 -3.43
N GLY A 157 16.84 -7.71 -2.77
CA GLY A 157 17.10 -8.09 -1.38
C GLY A 157 18.49 -8.70 -1.18
N ASP A 158 18.92 -9.60 -2.06
CA ASP A 158 20.25 -10.24 -2.04
C ASP A 158 21.39 -9.20 -2.17
N GLN A 159 21.13 -8.12 -2.89
CA GLN A 159 22.05 -6.99 -3.05
C GLN A 159 21.86 -5.91 -1.97
N LYS A 160 20.99 -6.12 -0.97
CA LYS A 160 20.62 -5.14 0.08
C LYS A 160 20.12 -3.81 -0.49
N LYS A 161 19.41 -3.87 -1.63
CA LYS A 161 18.79 -2.75 -2.32
C LYS A 161 17.28 -2.71 -2.04
N PRO A 162 16.64 -1.55 -2.22
CA PRO A 162 15.18 -1.41 -2.07
C PRO A 162 14.38 -2.34 -3.00
N TRP A 163 13.15 -2.67 -2.58
CA TRP A 163 12.27 -3.63 -3.26
C TRP A 163 11.37 -3.02 -4.35
N GLU A 164 11.43 -1.72 -4.60
CA GLU A 164 10.50 -0.97 -5.44
C GLU A 164 10.25 -1.63 -6.79
N ILE A 165 11.30 -2.07 -7.50
CA ILE A 165 11.14 -2.72 -8.80
C ILE A 165 10.35 -4.04 -8.73
N GLY A 166 10.38 -4.70 -7.58
CA GLY A 166 9.65 -5.94 -7.32
C GLY A 166 8.25 -5.73 -6.74
N LYS A 167 8.01 -4.59 -6.09
CA LYS A 167 6.80 -4.32 -5.29
C LYS A 167 5.99 -3.11 -5.76
N SER A 168 6.64 -2.06 -6.32
CA SER A 168 6.03 -0.76 -6.56
C SER A 168 5.87 -0.50 -8.06
N PHE A 169 5.07 -1.32 -8.75
CA PHE A 169 4.81 -1.22 -10.19
C PHE A 169 3.31 -1.08 -10.47
N ASP A 170 2.97 -0.67 -11.68
CA ASP A 170 1.60 -0.42 -12.12
C ASP A 170 0.69 -1.60 -11.83
N LYS A 171 -0.48 -1.33 -11.25
CA LYS A 171 -1.49 -2.33 -10.88
C LYS A 171 -1.01 -3.40 -9.90
N SER A 172 0.09 -3.18 -9.18
CA SER A 172 0.61 -4.14 -8.21
C SER A 172 -0.18 -4.22 -6.91
N ALA A 173 -1.24 -3.41 -6.76
CA ALA A 173 -2.14 -3.38 -5.61
C ALA A 173 -3.61 -3.54 -6.02
N PRO A 174 -4.05 -4.71 -6.54
CA PRO A 174 -5.47 -4.98 -6.71
C PRO A 174 -6.18 -4.88 -5.35
N ILE A 175 -7.35 -4.20 -5.34
CA ILE A 175 -8.12 -3.98 -4.11
C ILE A 175 -9.62 -3.97 -4.39
N GLY A 176 -10.41 -4.59 -3.50
CA GLY A 176 -11.85 -4.48 -3.48
C GLY A 176 -12.35 -3.13 -2.93
N PRO A 177 -13.66 -2.90 -2.88
CA PRO A 177 -14.22 -1.71 -2.25
C PRO A 177 -13.97 -1.73 -0.74
N LEU A 178 -13.95 -0.54 -0.14
CA LEU A 178 -13.83 -0.38 1.31
C LEU A 178 -15.18 -0.63 2.01
N HIS A 179 -15.12 -1.41 3.07
CA HIS A 179 -16.24 -1.65 3.98
C HIS A 179 -16.03 -0.84 5.26
N PRO A 180 -16.89 0.14 5.57
CA PRO A 180 -16.77 0.95 6.78
C PRO A 180 -16.77 0.10 8.06
N VAL A 181 -15.97 0.49 9.06
CA VAL A 181 -15.89 -0.18 10.36
C VAL A 181 -17.26 -0.33 11.02
N GLY A 182 -18.16 0.65 10.85
CA GLY A 182 -19.52 0.59 11.37
C GLY A 182 -20.36 -0.58 10.82
N GLN A 183 -19.97 -1.16 9.68
CA GLN A 183 -20.67 -2.31 9.06
C GLN A 183 -20.01 -3.64 9.41
N VAL A 184 -18.67 -3.72 9.45
CA VAL A 184 -17.94 -4.98 9.59
C VAL A 184 -17.23 -5.15 10.93
N GLY A 185 -17.09 -4.07 11.70
CA GLY A 185 -16.31 -4.05 12.93
C GLY A 185 -14.80 -4.06 12.66
N HIS A 186 -14.00 -4.14 13.73
CA HIS A 186 -12.58 -4.39 13.62
C HIS A 186 -12.27 -5.88 13.50
N PHE A 187 -11.15 -6.20 12.84
CA PHE A 187 -10.70 -7.56 12.59
C PHE A 187 -9.59 -7.94 13.59
N GLU A 188 -9.95 -8.77 14.58
CA GLU A 188 -8.98 -9.39 15.49
C GLU A 188 -8.68 -10.84 15.08
N LYS A 189 -9.63 -11.49 14.42
CA LYS A 189 -9.58 -12.88 13.92
C LYS A 189 -10.52 -13.03 12.74
N GLY A 190 -10.38 -14.11 12.01
CA GLY A 190 -11.22 -14.49 10.87
C GLY A 190 -10.37 -15.22 9.83
N ALA A 191 -11.01 -16.02 9.01
CA ALA A 191 -10.32 -16.72 7.94
C ALA A 191 -9.79 -15.72 6.91
N ILE A 192 -8.59 -15.98 6.41
CA ILE A 192 -7.99 -15.35 5.24
C ILE A 192 -7.45 -16.45 4.34
N TRP A 193 -7.90 -16.52 3.09
CA TRP A 193 -7.42 -17.52 2.14
C TRP A 193 -7.36 -16.99 0.71
N LEU A 194 -6.54 -17.67 -0.10
CA LEU A 194 -6.43 -17.45 -1.52
C LEU A 194 -6.45 -18.77 -2.28
N LYS A 195 -7.19 -18.81 -3.37
CA LYS A 195 -7.21 -19.91 -4.34
C LYS A 195 -6.64 -19.46 -5.67
N VAL A 196 -5.96 -20.38 -6.34
CA VAL A 196 -5.61 -20.26 -7.77
C VAL A 196 -6.28 -21.41 -8.51
N ASN A 197 -7.11 -21.08 -9.51
CA ASN A 197 -7.89 -22.04 -10.29
C ASN A 197 -8.69 -23.02 -9.40
N GLY A 198 -9.32 -22.50 -8.35
CA GLY A 198 -10.13 -23.25 -7.39
C GLY A 198 -9.33 -24.01 -6.32
N THR A 199 -8.01 -24.13 -6.45
CA THR A 199 -7.14 -24.82 -5.47
C THR A 199 -6.65 -23.85 -4.40
N ILE A 200 -6.87 -24.13 -3.12
CA ILE A 200 -6.33 -23.34 -2.00
C ILE A 200 -4.81 -23.31 -2.05
N LYS A 201 -4.25 -22.13 -1.99
CA LYS A 201 -2.82 -21.85 -1.92
C LYS A 201 -2.43 -21.24 -0.58
N GLN A 202 -3.10 -20.17 -0.18
CA GLN A 202 -2.91 -19.56 1.14
C GLN A 202 -4.15 -19.84 2.00
N ASN A 203 -3.96 -20.16 3.28
CA ASN A 203 -5.04 -20.43 4.23
C ASN A 203 -4.55 -20.20 5.66
N ALA A 204 -5.06 -19.15 6.31
CA ALA A 204 -4.63 -18.73 7.64
C ALA A 204 -5.78 -18.07 8.40
N ASN A 205 -5.46 -17.53 9.57
CA ASN A 205 -6.36 -16.72 10.36
C ASN A 205 -5.71 -15.35 10.65
N LEU A 206 -6.48 -14.27 10.65
CA LEU A 206 -6.01 -12.92 10.89
C LEU A 206 -5.31 -12.75 12.26
N ASN A 207 -5.66 -13.56 13.26
CA ASN A 207 -4.99 -13.56 14.57
C ASN A 207 -3.57 -14.16 14.54
N GLN A 208 -3.11 -14.69 13.39
CA GLN A 208 -1.75 -15.16 13.19
C GLN A 208 -0.79 -14.07 12.72
N MET A 209 -1.30 -12.84 12.51
CA MET A 209 -0.44 -11.68 12.30
C MET A 209 0.50 -11.48 13.49
N ILE A 210 1.78 -11.26 13.23
CA ILE A 210 2.80 -10.95 14.26
C ILE A 210 2.50 -9.58 14.88
N TRP A 211 2.15 -8.61 14.04
CA TRP A 211 1.76 -7.26 14.40
C TRP A 211 0.31 -7.03 13.97
N SER A 212 -0.59 -6.86 14.92
CA SER A 212 -1.99 -6.52 14.66
C SER A 212 -2.12 -5.17 13.93
N VAL A 213 -3.27 -4.91 13.31
CA VAL A 213 -3.52 -3.62 12.64
C VAL A 213 -3.28 -2.43 13.57
N ALA A 214 -3.67 -2.54 14.84
CA ALA A 214 -3.44 -1.48 15.84
C ALA A 214 -1.94 -1.23 16.06
N GLU A 215 -1.15 -2.29 16.18
CA GLU A 215 0.30 -2.19 16.37
C GLU A 215 0.98 -1.68 15.09
N GLN A 216 0.52 -2.09 13.91
CA GLN A 216 1.02 -1.57 12.63
C GLN A 216 0.81 -0.05 12.52
N ILE A 217 -0.40 0.45 12.81
CA ILE A 217 -0.69 1.89 12.82
C ILE A 217 0.24 2.62 13.79
N SER A 218 0.37 2.10 15.02
CA SER A 218 1.27 2.67 16.03
C SER A 218 2.71 2.73 15.51
N LYS A 219 3.25 1.62 15.01
CA LYS A 219 4.63 1.54 14.54
C LYS A 219 4.90 2.37 13.28
N ILE A 220 3.98 2.43 12.35
CA ILE A 220 4.12 3.31 11.17
C ILE A 220 4.11 4.78 11.60
N SER A 221 3.26 5.14 12.58
CA SER A 221 3.16 6.53 13.07
C SER A 221 4.38 7.02 13.82
N GLU A 222 5.25 6.14 14.33
CA GLU A 222 6.55 6.50 14.89
C GLU A 222 7.51 7.05 13.80
N ALA A 223 7.46 6.46 12.59
CA ALA A 223 8.35 6.81 11.49
C ALA A 223 7.74 7.87 10.54
N PHE A 224 6.42 7.87 10.38
CA PHE A 224 5.70 8.71 9.42
C PHE A 224 4.52 9.43 10.07
N GLU A 225 4.24 10.63 9.63
CA GLU A 225 2.97 11.27 9.94
C GLU A 225 1.87 10.65 9.09
N LEU A 226 1.01 9.85 9.72
CA LEU A 226 -0.16 9.30 9.09
C LEU A 226 -1.21 10.39 8.84
N MET A 227 -1.96 10.26 7.77
CA MET A 227 -2.99 11.22 7.36
C MET A 227 -4.24 10.49 6.86
N PRO A 228 -5.41 11.16 6.84
CA PRO A 228 -6.57 10.64 6.14
C PRO A 228 -6.22 10.29 4.68
N GLY A 229 -6.69 9.14 4.21
CA GLY A 229 -6.37 8.62 2.89
C GLY A 229 -5.20 7.63 2.86
N ASP A 230 -4.43 7.48 3.95
CA ASP A 230 -3.41 6.44 4.03
C ASP A 230 -4.08 5.06 4.14
N ILE A 231 -3.53 4.07 3.45
CA ILE A 231 -3.96 2.67 3.53
C ILE A 231 -2.78 1.78 3.90
N ILE A 232 -3.07 0.68 4.62
CA ILE A 232 -2.07 -0.27 5.11
C ILE A 232 -2.44 -1.66 4.62
N TYR A 233 -1.59 -2.25 3.79
CA TYR A 233 -1.56 -3.66 3.46
C TYR A 233 -0.87 -4.38 4.61
N SER A 234 -1.61 -5.26 5.29
CA SER A 234 -1.23 -5.74 6.63
C SER A 234 -0.27 -6.92 6.67
N GLY A 235 0.16 -7.39 5.51
CA GLY A 235 0.98 -8.60 5.36
C GLY A 235 0.17 -9.84 5.00
N THR A 236 0.83 -10.79 4.37
CA THR A 236 0.24 -12.01 3.78
C THR A 236 0.63 -13.27 4.55
N PRO A 237 -0.22 -14.31 4.57
CA PRO A 237 0.14 -15.65 5.05
C PRO A 237 1.22 -16.32 4.18
N GLU A 238 1.71 -17.47 4.64
CA GLU A 238 2.60 -18.36 3.92
C GLU A 238 2.00 -18.92 2.62
N ASN A 239 2.81 -19.67 1.86
CA ASN A 239 2.47 -20.29 0.59
C ASN A 239 2.21 -19.29 -0.54
N VAL A 240 2.96 -18.17 -0.54
CA VAL A 240 3.03 -17.30 -1.71
C VAL A 240 3.58 -18.08 -2.90
N GLY A 241 3.05 -17.86 -4.09
CA GLY A 241 3.45 -18.66 -5.24
C GLY A 241 3.21 -17.98 -6.59
N PRO A 242 3.77 -18.55 -7.66
CA PRO A 242 3.68 -17.99 -8.99
C PRO A 242 2.28 -18.18 -9.60
N VAL A 243 1.92 -17.24 -10.46
CA VAL A 243 0.80 -17.34 -11.39
C VAL A 243 1.27 -17.09 -12.81
N VAL A 244 0.52 -17.58 -13.76
CA VAL A 244 0.74 -17.39 -15.19
C VAL A 244 -0.52 -16.83 -15.87
N LYS A 245 -0.38 -16.37 -17.09
CA LYS A 245 -1.54 -15.92 -17.90
C LYS A 245 -2.58 -17.02 -18.02
N GLY A 246 -3.82 -16.66 -17.79
CA GLY A 246 -4.98 -17.55 -17.76
C GLY A 246 -5.41 -17.95 -16.35
N ASP A 247 -4.53 -17.86 -15.35
CA ASP A 247 -4.88 -18.20 -13.97
C ASP A 247 -5.93 -17.24 -13.39
N VAL A 248 -6.83 -17.81 -12.58
CA VAL A 248 -7.83 -17.07 -11.82
C VAL A 248 -7.48 -17.15 -10.33
N ILE A 249 -7.27 -15.99 -9.71
CA ILE A 249 -7.08 -15.83 -8.28
C ILE A 249 -8.43 -15.48 -7.64
N ALA A 250 -8.80 -16.16 -6.56
CA ALA A 250 -9.93 -15.80 -5.71
C ALA A 250 -9.47 -15.67 -4.26
N CYS A 251 -9.80 -14.54 -3.63
CA CYS A 251 -9.39 -14.18 -2.27
C CYS A 251 -10.61 -14.03 -1.38
N HIS A 252 -10.46 -14.43 -0.13
CA HIS A 252 -11.49 -14.33 0.91
C HIS A 252 -10.92 -13.79 2.21
N ILE A 253 -11.69 -12.96 2.87
CA ILE A 253 -11.53 -12.63 4.28
C ILE A 253 -12.92 -12.63 4.90
N ASP A 254 -13.10 -13.33 6.03
CA ASP A 254 -14.37 -13.34 6.75
C ASP A 254 -14.98 -11.94 6.86
N LYS A 255 -16.30 -11.83 6.70
CA LYS A 255 -17.09 -10.60 6.73
C LYS A 255 -16.87 -9.63 5.54
N LEU A 256 -15.97 -9.92 4.63
CA LEU A 256 -15.76 -9.14 3.40
C LEU A 256 -16.17 -9.98 2.18
N PRO A 257 -16.79 -9.38 1.16
CA PRO A 257 -17.03 -10.07 -0.10
C PRO A 257 -15.73 -10.50 -0.77
N ASP A 258 -15.75 -11.66 -1.44
CA ASP A 258 -14.58 -12.20 -2.14
C ASP A 258 -14.11 -11.26 -3.25
N LEU A 259 -12.79 -11.24 -3.45
CA LEU A 259 -12.12 -10.53 -4.54
C LEU A 259 -11.59 -11.55 -5.56
N SER A 260 -11.82 -11.33 -6.85
CA SER A 260 -11.30 -12.22 -7.89
C SER A 260 -10.67 -11.47 -9.05
N VAL A 261 -9.52 -11.97 -9.50
CA VAL A 261 -8.84 -11.45 -10.70
C VAL A 261 -8.39 -12.58 -11.61
N LYS A 262 -8.34 -12.33 -12.92
CA LYS A 262 -7.79 -13.22 -13.94
C LYS A 262 -6.51 -12.62 -14.49
N ILE A 263 -5.45 -13.39 -14.54
CA ILE A 263 -4.16 -12.97 -15.10
C ILE A 263 -4.23 -12.99 -16.63
N VAL A 264 -3.96 -11.84 -17.30
CA VAL A 264 -4.06 -11.68 -18.77
C VAL A 264 -2.74 -11.23 -19.41
#